data_f4c16b89cde008d05728893eddf8c241
#
_entry.id   f4c16b89cde008d05728893eddf8c241
#
_cell.length_a   1.000
_cell.length_b   1.000
_cell.length_c   1.000
_cell.angle_alpha   90.00
_cell.angle_beta   90.00
_cell.angle_gamma   90.00
#
_symmetry.space_group_name_H-M   'P 1'
#
loop_
_entity.id
_entity.type
_entity.pdbx_description
1 polymer ?
#
loop_
_entity_poly.entity_id
_entity_poly.type
_entity_poly.pdbx_seq_one_letter_code
_entity_poly.pdbx_strand_id
1 'polypeptide(L)'
;YALFLIPHHRVPGGVSGIAIILNYFFNLPVGILILILNIPVFVLGIRVMGSRYGVKSLVGMVLSSLLIDFFYEILKLPSATDNPLLAAIYSGVCIGVGLGIIFRSKASTGGTDTLGQILSKWTGMTVGMAIMAVDFVIISASGLSFRSWEAPLYGYIVLYISTWVIDRILEGW
;
A
#
# COMPACT_ATOMS: atom_id res chain seq x y z
N TYR A 1 5.81 -7.32 -3.05
CA TYR A 1 4.46 -7.86 -3.21
C TYR A 1 4.51 -9.27 -3.78
N ALA A 2 5.07 -9.47 -5.00
CA ALA A 2 5.04 -10.75 -5.73
C ALA A 2 5.62 -11.93 -4.95
N LEU A 3 6.73 -11.74 -4.21
CA LEU A 3 7.47 -12.79 -3.51
C LEU A 3 6.90 -13.18 -2.15
N PHE A 4 6.18 -12.28 -1.46
CA PHE A 4 5.82 -12.47 -0.06
C PHE A 4 4.31 -12.36 0.23
N LEU A 5 3.58 -11.48 -0.45
CA LEU A 5 2.18 -11.18 -0.13
C LEU A 5 1.19 -11.95 -1.02
N ILE A 6 1.41 -11.97 -2.33
CA ILE A 6 0.48 -12.59 -3.27
C ILE A 6 0.38 -14.11 -3.07
N PRO A 7 1.48 -14.87 -2.85
CA PRO A 7 1.40 -16.32 -2.66
C PRO A 7 0.59 -16.74 -1.43
N HIS A 8 0.47 -15.85 -0.43
CA HIS A 8 -0.24 -16.15 0.81
C HIS A 8 -1.67 -15.61 0.86
N HIS A 9 -2.25 -15.13 -0.26
CA HIS A 9 -3.61 -14.56 -0.36
C HIS A 9 -3.91 -13.49 0.72
N ARG A 10 -2.91 -12.69 1.08
CA ARG A 10 -3.06 -11.70 2.14
C ARG A 10 -3.44 -10.36 1.56
N VAL A 11 -4.46 -9.75 2.16
CA VAL A 11 -4.94 -8.44 1.77
C VAL A 11 -3.93 -7.41 2.29
N PRO A 12 -3.16 -6.76 1.41
CA PRO A 12 -2.42 -5.58 1.83
C PRO A 12 -3.44 -4.53 2.25
N GLY A 13 -3.11 -3.72 3.24
CA GLY A 13 -3.88 -2.51 3.54
C GLY A 13 -4.06 -1.66 2.28
N GLY A 14 -4.69 -0.52 2.41
CA GLY A 14 -4.76 0.41 1.30
C GLY A 14 -6.08 0.38 0.53
N VAL A 15 -6.12 1.13 -0.57
CA VAL A 15 -7.30 1.20 -1.47
C VAL A 15 -7.70 -0.18 -1.98
N SER A 16 -6.74 -1.09 -2.18
CA SER A 16 -7.03 -2.49 -2.53
C SER A 16 -7.83 -3.22 -1.46
N GLY A 17 -7.56 -2.95 -0.18
CA GLY A 17 -8.35 -3.49 0.93
C GLY A 17 -9.80 -3.02 0.88
N ILE A 18 -10.03 -1.72 0.66
CA ILE A 18 -11.38 -1.16 0.49
C ILE A 18 -12.08 -1.80 -0.72
N ALA A 19 -11.37 -1.94 -1.84
CA ALA A 19 -11.93 -2.54 -3.05
C ALA A 19 -12.34 -4.01 -2.84
N ILE A 20 -11.58 -4.78 -2.06
CA ILE A 20 -11.93 -6.16 -1.71
C ILE A 20 -13.17 -6.21 -0.81
N ILE A 21 -13.27 -5.31 0.17
CA ILE A 21 -14.48 -5.20 1.02
C ILE A 21 -15.70 -4.87 0.16
N LEU A 22 -15.59 -3.89 -0.75
CA LEU A 22 -16.68 -3.54 -1.65
C LEU A 22 -17.03 -4.66 -2.64
N ASN A 23 -16.04 -5.39 -3.14
CA ASN A 23 -16.28 -6.57 -3.96
C ASN A 23 -17.10 -7.63 -3.20
N TYR A 24 -16.80 -7.87 -1.93
CA TYR A 24 -17.54 -8.81 -1.10
C TYR A 24 -19.02 -8.44 -0.93
N PHE A 25 -19.34 -7.14 -0.81
CA PHE A 25 -20.73 -6.68 -0.65
C PHE A 25 -21.47 -6.49 -1.98
N PHE A 26 -20.80 -6.04 -3.03
CA PHE A 26 -21.43 -5.62 -4.28
C PHE A 26 -21.11 -6.53 -5.47
N ASN A 27 -20.24 -7.52 -5.33
CA ASN A 27 -19.77 -8.42 -6.39
C ASN A 27 -19.22 -7.70 -7.64
N LEU A 28 -18.65 -6.50 -7.47
CA LEU A 28 -18.04 -5.74 -8.55
C LEU A 28 -16.57 -6.14 -8.73
N PRO A 29 -16.03 -6.14 -9.97
CA PRO A 29 -14.63 -6.49 -10.22
C PRO A 29 -13.66 -5.63 -9.40
N VAL A 30 -12.74 -6.26 -8.66
CA VAL A 30 -11.79 -5.58 -7.75
C VAL A 30 -10.94 -4.56 -8.50
N GLY A 31 -10.46 -4.88 -9.70
CA GLY A 31 -9.64 -3.97 -10.50
C GLY A 31 -10.37 -2.67 -10.87
N ILE A 32 -11.65 -2.75 -11.23
CA ILE A 32 -12.48 -1.58 -11.53
C ILE A 32 -12.67 -0.73 -10.26
N LEU A 33 -12.94 -1.36 -9.12
CA LEU A 33 -13.09 -0.66 -7.85
C LEU A 33 -11.81 0.05 -7.44
N ILE A 34 -10.65 -0.58 -7.58
CA ILE A 34 -9.34 0.04 -7.32
C ILE A 34 -9.16 1.28 -8.20
N LEU A 35 -9.46 1.18 -9.50
CA LEU A 35 -9.35 2.33 -10.42
C LEU A 35 -10.27 3.47 -10.01
N ILE A 36 -11.55 3.19 -9.76
CA ILE A 36 -12.54 4.21 -9.37
C ILE A 36 -12.13 4.89 -8.05
N LEU A 37 -11.72 4.12 -7.05
CA LEU A 37 -11.29 4.65 -5.75
C LEU A 37 -9.98 5.46 -5.84
N ASN A 38 -9.09 5.10 -6.76
CA ASN A 38 -7.83 5.83 -6.95
C ASN A 38 -8.01 7.17 -7.68
N ILE A 39 -9.01 7.33 -8.54
CA ILE A 39 -9.23 8.59 -9.27
C ILE A 39 -9.37 9.79 -8.32
N PRO A 40 -10.31 9.80 -7.34
CA PRO A 40 -10.45 10.93 -6.45
C PRO A 40 -9.22 11.18 -5.58
N VAL A 41 -8.56 10.12 -5.12
CA VAL A 41 -7.33 10.22 -4.33
C VAL A 41 -6.20 10.85 -5.16
N PHE A 42 -6.06 10.44 -6.41
CA PHE A 42 -5.07 10.98 -7.33
C PHE A 42 -5.32 12.45 -7.65
N VAL A 43 -6.59 12.84 -7.91
CA VAL A 43 -6.97 14.24 -8.14
C VAL A 43 -6.68 15.11 -6.92
N LEU A 44 -6.99 14.62 -5.72
CA LEU A 44 -6.65 15.30 -4.46
C LEU A 44 -5.13 15.42 -4.30
N GLY A 45 -4.39 14.37 -4.60
CA GLY A 45 -2.92 14.37 -4.57
C GLY A 45 -2.33 15.46 -5.45
N ILE A 46 -2.83 15.60 -6.71
CA ILE A 46 -2.39 16.66 -7.62
C ILE A 46 -2.72 18.06 -7.07
N ARG A 47 -3.93 18.24 -6.53
CA ARG A 47 -4.35 19.54 -5.99
C ARG A 47 -3.53 19.98 -4.78
N VAL A 48 -3.20 19.03 -3.89
CA VAL A 48 -2.49 19.34 -2.63
C VAL A 48 -0.98 19.38 -2.81
N MET A 49 -0.42 18.48 -3.64
CA MET A 49 1.02 18.31 -3.81
C MET A 49 1.57 18.95 -5.10
N GLY A 50 0.67 19.29 -6.04
CA GLY A 50 0.99 19.95 -7.30
C GLY A 50 1.15 19.00 -8.50
N SER A 51 1.17 19.57 -9.72
CA SER A 51 1.16 18.81 -10.98
C SER A 51 2.43 17.94 -11.17
N ARG A 52 3.58 18.39 -10.71
CA ARG A 52 4.83 17.61 -10.79
C ARG A 52 4.76 16.33 -9.97
N TYR A 53 4.09 16.38 -8.82
CA TYR A 53 3.79 15.19 -8.00
C TYR A 53 2.90 14.22 -8.78
N GLY A 54 1.84 14.73 -9.42
CA GLY A 54 0.91 13.91 -10.22
C GLY A 54 1.61 13.14 -11.33
N VAL A 55 2.45 13.80 -12.14
CA VAL A 55 3.18 13.14 -13.24
C VAL A 55 4.12 12.05 -12.71
N LYS A 56 4.88 12.34 -11.65
CA LYS A 56 5.80 11.36 -11.04
C LYS A 56 5.04 10.18 -10.44
N SER A 57 3.91 10.44 -9.78
CA SER A 57 3.08 9.39 -9.20
C SER A 57 2.41 8.52 -10.25
N LEU A 58 2.00 9.09 -11.39
CA LEU A 58 1.49 8.32 -12.51
C LEU A 58 2.55 7.35 -13.04
N VAL A 59 3.78 7.82 -13.26
CA VAL A 59 4.90 6.98 -13.66
C VAL A 59 5.19 5.90 -12.61
N GLY A 60 5.22 6.28 -11.33
CA GLY A 60 5.43 5.33 -10.22
C GLY A 60 4.34 4.25 -10.17
N MET A 61 3.07 4.64 -10.36
CA MET A 61 1.94 3.72 -10.37
C MET A 61 2.01 2.73 -11.55
N VAL A 62 2.23 3.23 -12.76
CA VAL A 62 2.35 2.38 -13.95
C VAL A 62 3.55 1.45 -13.86
N LEU A 63 4.71 1.98 -13.48
CA LEU A 63 5.93 1.18 -13.37
C LEU A 63 5.82 0.11 -12.28
N SER A 64 5.27 0.44 -11.12
CA SER A 64 5.08 -0.54 -10.04
C SER A 64 4.11 -1.65 -10.45
N SER A 65 2.99 -1.32 -11.11
CA SER A 65 2.03 -2.31 -11.59
C SER A 65 2.67 -3.25 -12.62
N LEU A 66 3.36 -2.70 -13.62
CA LEU A 66 4.05 -3.51 -14.63
C LEU A 66 5.12 -4.43 -14.04
N LEU A 67 5.89 -3.94 -13.07
CA LEU A 67 6.90 -4.76 -12.38
C LEU A 67 6.26 -5.86 -11.54
N ILE A 68 5.16 -5.58 -10.84
CA ILE A 68 4.44 -6.61 -10.06
C ILE A 68 3.96 -7.71 -11.00
N ASP A 69 3.28 -7.36 -12.09
CA ASP A 69 2.78 -8.33 -13.06
C ASP A 69 3.92 -9.12 -13.71
N PHE A 70 5.02 -8.43 -14.07
CA PHE A 70 6.21 -9.08 -14.63
C PHE A 70 6.80 -10.14 -13.69
N PHE A 71 6.99 -9.81 -12.42
CA PHE A 71 7.56 -10.74 -11.44
C PHE A 71 6.58 -11.87 -11.06
N TYR A 72 5.29 -11.58 -11.02
CA TYR A 72 4.27 -12.54 -10.59
C TYR A 72 3.84 -13.47 -11.72
N GLU A 73 3.49 -12.92 -12.91
CA GLU A 73 2.93 -13.70 -14.00
C GLU A 73 3.99 -14.29 -14.95
N ILE A 74 5.04 -13.51 -15.26
CA ILE A 74 6.06 -13.93 -16.24
C ILE A 74 7.15 -14.76 -15.58
N LEU A 75 7.76 -14.26 -14.52
CA LEU A 75 8.84 -14.95 -13.83
C LEU A 75 8.35 -16.05 -12.89
N LYS A 76 7.05 -16.00 -12.46
CA LYS A 76 6.42 -16.98 -11.56
C LYS A 76 7.33 -17.36 -10.40
N LEU A 77 7.93 -16.34 -9.78
CA LEU A 77 8.89 -16.54 -8.69
C LEU A 77 8.18 -17.29 -7.53
N PRO A 78 8.80 -18.37 -7.02
CA PRO A 78 8.25 -19.06 -5.88
C PRO A 78 8.23 -18.16 -4.65
N SER A 79 7.36 -18.48 -3.68
CA SER A 79 7.38 -17.81 -2.38
C SER A 79 8.77 -17.89 -1.78
N ALA A 80 9.30 -16.77 -1.31
CA ALA A 80 10.64 -16.74 -0.70
C ALA A 80 10.68 -17.41 0.68
N THR A 81 9.51 -17.63 1.30
CA THR A 81 9.38 -18.34 2.58
C THR A 81 7.96 -18.85 2.77
N ASP A 82 7.83 -20.02 3.38
CA ASP A 82 6.55 -20.61 3.76
C ASP A 82 6.08 -20.13 5.16
N ASN A 83 6.96 -19.47 5.90
CA ASN A 83 6.62 -18.94 7.22
C ASN A 83 5.93 -17.58 7.09
N PRO A 84 4.64 -17.48 7.51
CA PRO A 84 3.86 -16.26 7.35
C PRO A 84 4.42 -15.05 8.10
N LEU A 85 5.04 -15.26 9.25
CA LEU A 85 5.62 -14.19 10.06
C LEU A 85 6.88 -13.62 9.39
N LEU A 86 7.76 -14.50 8.89
CA LEU A 86 8.93 -14.07 8.13
C LEU A 86 8.53 -13.35 6.85
N ALA A 87 7.52 -13.85 6.13
CA ALA A 87 6.97 -13.18 4.95
C ALA A 87 6.48 -11.77 5.29
N ALA A 88 5.78 -11.58 6.41
CA ALA A 88 5.29 -10.27 6.86
C ALA A 88 6.45 -9.32 7.19
N ILE A 89 7.47 -9.78 7.91
CA ILE A 89 8.62 -8.95 8.29
C ILE A 89 9.42 -8.52 7.05
N TYR A 90 9.82 -9.46 6.19
CA TYR A 90 10.61 -9.15 5.00
C TYR A 90 9.82 -8.30 3.99
N SER A 91 8.52 -8.56 3.81
CA SER A 91 7.69 -7.72 2.96
C SER A 91 7.58 -6.29 3.50
N GLY A 92 7.40 -6.13 4.81
CA GLY A 92 7.36 -4.82 5.46
C GLY A 92 8.64 -4.01 5.20
N VAL A 93 9.80 -4.63 5.36
CA VAL A 93 11.10 -3.98 5.08
C VAL A 93 11.22 -3.62 3.59
N CYS A 94 10.98 -4.57 2.68
CA CYS A 94 11.10 -4.33 1.23
C CYS A 94 10.12 -3.27 0.73
N ILE A 95 8.87 -3.30 1.21
CA ILE A 95 7.85 -2.30 0.87
C ILE A 95 8.26 -0.94 1.43
N GLY A 96 8.68 -0.89 2.69
CA GLY A 96 9.12 0.34 3.34
C GLY A 96 10.29 1.01 2.62
N VAL A 97 11.29 0.23 2.21
CA VAL A 97 12.42 0.75 1.42
C VAL A 97 11.94 1.26 0.05
N GLY A 98 11.14 0.49 -0.67
CA GLY A 98 10.64 0.88 -1.98
C GLY A 98 9.78 2.14 -1.93
N LEU A 99 8.79 2.19 -1.03
CA LEU A 99 7.93 3.35 -0.85
C LEU A 99 8.70 4.56 -0.32
N GLY A 100 9.61 4.37 0.62
CA GLY A 100 10.45 5.45 1.14
C GLY A 100 11.26 6.16 0.06
N ILE A 101 11.86 5.40 -0.88
CA ILE A 101 12.57 5.97 -2.04
C ILE A 101 11.62 6.73 -2.97
N ILE A 102 10.44 6.17 -3.25
CA ILE A 102 9.42 6.81 -4.09
C ILE A 102 8.95 8.12 -3.44
N PHE A 103 8.64 8.12 -2.15
CA PHE A 103 8.19 9.31 -1.43
C PHE A 103 9.27 10.38 -1.32
N ARG A 104 10.53 9.99 -1.13
CA ARG A 104 11.68 10.90 -1.18
C ARG A 104 11.81 11.61 -2.52
N SER A 105 11.41 10.97 -3.62
CA SER A 105 11.34 11.58 -4.95
C SER A 105 10.12 12.49 -5.18
N LYS A 106 9.28 12.69 -4.15
CA LYS A 106 8.01 13.43 -4.19
C LYS A 106 7.04 12.80 -5.21
N ALA A 107 6.86 11.49 -5.10
CA ALA A 107 5.93 10.69 -5.89
C ALA A 107 5.16 9.74 -4.96
N SER A 108 4.17 9.03 -5.50
CA SER A 108 3.43 7.97 -4.82
C SER A 108 3.16 6.82 -5.79
N THR A 109 2.84 5.65 -5.26
CA THR A 109 2.31 4.52 -6.03
C THR A 109 0.79 4.59 -6.19
N GLY A 110 0.15 5.62 -5.66
CA GLY A 110 -1.30 5.75 -5.60
C GLY A 110 -1.89 5.15 -4.33
N GLY A 111 -3.21 5.12 -4.24
CA GLY A 111 -3.89 4.50 -3.10
C GLY A 111 -3.80 5.31 -1.81
N THR A 112 -3.84 4.59 -0.69
CA THR A 112 -3.75 5.17 0.66
C THR A 112 -2.41 5.82 0.95
N ASP A 113 -1.35 5.45 0.24
CA ASP A 113 -0.04 6.12 0.30
C ASP A 113 -0.17 7.61 -0.03
N THR A 114 -0.98 7.95 -1.04
CA THR A 114 -1.29 9.35 -1.37
C THR A 114 -2.09 10.02 -0.28
N LEU A 115 -3.09 9.34 0.30
CA LEU A 115 -3.87 9.87 1.43
C LEU A 115 -2.98 10.12 2.65
N GLY A 116 -2.07 9.20 2.96
CA GLY A 116 -1.10 9.35 4.03
C GLY A 116 -0.19 10.59 3.82
N GLN A 117 0.34 10.78 2.61
CA GLN A 117 1.14 11.97 2.29
C GLN A 117 0.34 13.28 2.40
N ILE A 118 -0.92 13.28 1.97
CA ILE A 118 -1.82 14.44 2.12
C ILE A 118 -2.07 14.73 3.60
N LEU A 119 -2.40 13.70 4.37
CA LEU A 119 -2.66 13.80 5.80
C LEU A 119 -1.42 14.29 6.55
N SER A 120 -0.24 13.75 6.25
CA SER A 120 1.05 14.22 6.78
C SER A 120 1.25 15.71 6.54
N LYS A 121 0.99 16.17 5.32
CA LYS A 121 1.12 17.60 4.97
C LYS A 121 0.17 18.51 5.74
N TRP A 122 -1.04 18.04 6.06
CA TRP A 122 -2.05 18.82 6.76
C TRP A 122 -1.87 18.81 8.27
N THR A 123 -1.41 17.70 8.84
CA THR A 123 -1.31 17.50 10.28
C THR A 123 0.10 17.76 10.83
N GLY A 124 1.12 17.75 9.98
CA GLY A 124 2.51 17.79 10.40
C GLY A 124 3.05 16.48 10.99
N MET A 125 2.28 15.38 10.94
CA MET A 125 2.73 14.05 11.32
C MET A 125 3.75 13.53 10.31
N THR A 126 4.57 12.53 10.70
CA THR A 126 5.43 11.83 9.74
C THR A 126 4.59 11.11 8.69
N VAL A 127 5.15 10.88 7.50
CA VAL A 127 4.43 10.21 6.42
C VAL A 127 4.05 8.78 6.82
N GLY A 128 4.96 8.05 7.49
CA GLY A 128 4.68 6.71 7.98
C GLY A 128 3.55 6.68 9.01
N MET A 129 3.56 7.59 9.99
CA MET A 129 2.47 7.69 10.97
C MET A 129 1.12 7.98 10.31
N ALA A 130 1.09 8.85 9.30
CA ALA A 130 -0.13 9.20 8.58
C ALA A 130 -0.66 8.00 7.77
N ILE A 131 0.21 7.27 7.08
CA ILE A 131 -0.15 6.02 6.38
C ILE A 131 -0.64 4.98 7.39
N MET A 132 0.08 4.81 8.51
CA MET A 132 -0.31 3.87 9.56
C MET A 132 -1.71 4.16 10.08
N ALA A 133 -2.07 5.42 10.32
CA ALA A 133 -3.40 5.80 10.80
C ALA A 133 -4.50 5.44 9.78
N VAL A 134 -4.29 5.73 8.49
CA VAL A 134 -5.25 5.42 7.43
C VAL A 134 -5.41 3.92 7.24
N ASP A 135 -4.31 3.20 7.10
CA ASP A 135 -4.34 1.77 6.83
C ASP A 135 -4.78 0.95 8.03
N PHE A 136 -4.51 1.41 9.25
CA PHE A 136 -5.03 0.78 10.47
C PHE A 136 -6.56 0.71 10.46
N VAL A 137 -7.23 1.80 10.08
CA VAL A 137 -8.70 1.83 9.97
C VAL A 137 -9.19 0.83 8.91
N ILE A 138 -8.53 0.80 7.76
CA ILE A 138 -8.90 -0.09 6.65
C ILE A 138 -8.71 -1.57 7.01
N ILE A 139 -7.55 -1.90 7.61
CA ILE A 139 -7.24 -3.27 8.02
C ILE A 139 -8.22 -3.72 9.13
N SER A 140 -8.55 -2.85 10.08
CA SER A 140 -9.56 -3.14 11.12
C SER A 140 -10.94 -3.40 10.51
N ALA A 141 -11.36 -2.57 9.56
CA ALA A 141 -12.63 -2.74 8.85
C ALA A 141 -12.67 -4.06 8.06
N SER A 142 -11.56 -4.47 7.44
CA SER A 142 -11.47 -5.75 6.72
C SER A 142 -11.61 -6.95 7.67
N GLY A 143 -10.98 -6.91 8.84
CA GLY A 143 -11.09 -7.95 9.87
C GLY A 143 -12.52 -8.15 10.36
N LEU A 144 -13.25 -7.05 10.58
CA LEU A 144 -14.67 -7.09 10.95
C LEU A 144 -15.54 -7.64 9.81
N SER A 145 -15.27 -7.26 8.57
CA SER A 145 -16.05 -7.68 7.40
C SER A 145 -15.91 -9.17 7.10
N PHE A 146 -14.71 -9.72 7.22
CA PHE A 146 -14.43 -11.13 6.92
C PHE A 146 -14.53 -12.05 8.15
N ARG A 147 -14.80 -11.51 9.33
CA ARG A 147 -14.86 -12.25 10.60
C ARG A 147 -13.62 -13.12 10.86
N SER A 148 -12.47 -12.71 10.34
CA SER A 148 -11.19 -13.38 10.51
C SER A 148 -10.13 -12.35 10.90
N TRP A 149 -9.42 -12.59 11.99
CA TRP A 149 -8.38 -11.68 12.49
C TRP A 149 -6.96 -12.10 12.14
N GLU A 150 -6.78 -13.31 11.58
CA GLU A 150 -5.44 -13.80 11.23
C GLU A 150 -4.77 -12.96 10.14
N ALA A 151 -5.46 -12.72 9.03
CA ALA A 151 -4.92 -11.92 7.92
C ALA A 151 -4.65 -10.46 8.33
N PRO A 152 -5.57 -9.75 9.03
CA PRO A 152 -5.31 -8.43 9.60
C PRO A 152 -4.09 -8.36 10.53
N LEU A 153 -3.90 -9.35 11.42
CA LEU A 153 -2.76 -9.34 12.35
C LEU A 153 -1.42 -9.32 11.61
N TYR A 154 -1.25 -10.12 10.57
CA TYR A 154 -0.05 -10.04 9.74
C TYR A 154 0.04 -8.73 8.94
N GLY A 155 -1.10 -8.20 8.51
CA GLY A 155 -1.18 -6.89 7.87
C GLY A 155 -0.65 -5.76 8.77
N TYR A 156 -0.96 -5.78 10.07
CA TYR A 156 -0.43 -4.81 11.03
C TYR A 156 1.08 -4.92 11.21
N ILE A 157 1.65 -6.13 11.17
CA ILE A 157 3.11 -6.31 11.25
C ILE A 157 3.78 -5.69 10.01
N VAL A 158 3.25 -5.98 8.81
CA VAL A 158 3.75 -5.38 7.57
C VAL A 158 3.64 -3.86 7.62
N LEU A 159 2.48 -3.33 8.02
CA LEU A 159 2.20 -1.92 8.13
C LEU A 159 3.17 -1.22 9.09
N TYR A 160 3.33 -1.73 10.29
CA TYR A 160 4.21 -1.15 11.29
C TYR A 160 5.67 -1.09 10.82
N ILE A 161 6.18 -2.19 10.27
CA ILE A 161 7.57 -2.27 9.80
C ILE A 161 7.77 -1.36 8.59
N SER A 162 6.85 -1.38 7.61
CA SER A 162 6.99 -0.57 6.40
C SER A 162 6.93 0.93 6.71
N THR A 163 6.01 1.37 7.56
CA THR A 163 5.88 2.79 7.94
C THR A 163 7.08 3.27 8.76
N TRP A 164 7.59 2.43 9.66
CA TRP A 164 8.82 2.74 10.40
C TRP A 164 10.03 2.90 9.46
N VAL A 165 10.19 2.03 8.48
CA VAL A 165 11.26 2.11 7.47
C VAL A 165 11.09 3.35 6.58
N ILE A 166 9.86 3.67 6.16
CA ILE A 166 9.55 4.87 5.38
C ILE A 166 10.02 6.13 6.12
N ASP A 167 9.65 6.27 7.38
CA ASP A 167 10.02 7.46 8.17
C ASP A 167 11.53 7.57 8.32
N ARG A 168 12.24 6.46 8.54
CA ARG A 168 13.71 6.46 8.58
C ARG A 168 14.36 6.92 7.28
N ILE A 169 13.79 6.55 6.13
CA ILE A 169 14.31 6.98 4.82
C ILE A 169 14.00 8.45 4.54
N LEU A 170 12.86 8.95 5.00
CA LEU A 170 12.44 10.33 4.75
C LEU A 170 13.11 11.34 5.69
N GLU A 171 13.21 11.01 6.97
CA GLU A 171 13.73 11.91 8.01
C GLU A 171 15.24 11.72 8.24
N GLY A 172 15.80 10.61 7.84
CA GLY A 172 17.18 10.20 8.11
C GLY A 172 17.30 9.39 9.40
N TRP A 173 18.53 8.94 9.67
CA TRP A 173 18.89 8.18 10.88
C TRP A 173 19.18 9.12 12.02
#